data_e493f3efcdc59be09c62d718bfd26d11
#
_entry.id   e493f3efcdc59be09c62d718bfd26d11
#
_cell.length_a   1.000
_cell.length_b   1.000
_cell.length_c   1.000
_cell.angle_alpha   90.00
_cell.angle_beta   90.00
_cell.angle_gamma   90.00
#
_symmetry.space_group_name_H-M   'P 1'
#
loop_
_entity.id
_entity.type
_entity.pdbx_description
1 polymer ?
#
loop_
_entity_poly.entity_id
_entity_poly.type
_entity_poly.pdbx_seq_one_letter_code
_entity_poly.pdbx_strand_id
1 'polypeptide(L)'
;MALAAGGGGAWWAVTRDGDTGGDSPAAGASSRRPVHTVALHGDLSGPQRDTGRAQERGLRLAVAEFNAHADAPFTVKVRAVDDGGDPAASARLAAELTDDPAVLAVIGPTTDATAQTALSKYDAGLLPVIGLSPGSTILSIQGFRSFLNARLPDPVLSIYAGNYLRGSARSRKVGIVVDRPAGNYGTDLGTSLSNALGNVRQPSVPEVVGAMRRDFGSAVDAVLSAGADSVFFAGLPDRGALIAATLRERAFPGARVSGPALLDGEFLTRAQEAAEGWVLVAPVIDATRKPEARTFAAAYRERFEEAPPRYAAEAYDVAGMLLDALSGLPSKKRTRENLLAAVRAGTYEGITKPFAFQKTGQLVIDGNGGYLWKVEQGDFVYAGPAPLTA
;
A
#
# COMPACT_ATOMS: atom_id res chain seq x y z
N MET A 1 -28.52 -20.58 18.69
CA MET A 1 -27.12 -20.33 19.04
C MET A 1 -26.75 -19.01 18.37
N ALA A 2 -26.74 -17.94 19.16
CA ALA A 2 -26.46 -16.59 18.66
C ALA A 2 -24.95 -16.39 18.60
N LEU A 3 -24.42 -16.17 17.40
CA LEU A 3 -23.06 -15.72 17.18
C LEU A 3 -23.04 -14.20 17.47
N ALA A 4 -22.37 -13.82 18.54
CA ALA A 4 -22.07 -12.44 18.84
C ALA A 4 -21.05 -11.94 17.83
N ALA A 5 -21.47 -11.09 16.90
CA ALA A 5 -20.60 -10.29 16.07
C ALA A 5 -19.95 -9.23 16.97
N GLY A 6 -18.68 -9.42 17.31
CA GLY A 6 -17.85 -8.41 17.96
C GLY A 6 -17.51 -7.32 16.94
N GLY A 7 -18.25 -6.20 16.99
CA GLY A 7 -17.96 -5.01 16.22
C GLY A 7 -16.73 -4.32 16.79
N GLY A 8 -15.56 -4.50 16.19
CA GLY A 8 -14.37 -3.68 16.35
C GLY A 8 -14.47 -2.47 15.43
N GLY A 9 -15.31 -1.52 15.77
CA GLY A 9 -15.44 -0.26 15.03
C GLY A 9 -15.05 0.91 15.91
N ALA A 10 -14.03 1.67 15.51
CA ALA A 10 -13.78 3.08 15.83
C ALA A 10 -14.27 3.58 17.22
N TRP A 11 -13.78 3.02 18.31
CA TRP A 11 -14.09 3.51 19.64
C TRP A 11 -13.41 4.85 20.01
N TRP A 12 -12.59 5.37 19.16
CA TRP A 12 -11.96 6.69 19.29
C TRP A 12 -12.75 7.83 18.63
N ALA A 13 -13.91 7.58 18.01
CA ALA A 13 -14.70 8.58 17.30
C ALA A 13 -15.89 9.14 18.09
N VAL A 14 -16.15 8.78 19.34
CA VAL A 14 -17.29 9.25 20.14
C VAL A 14 -16.85 9.69 21.53
N THR A 15 -16.82 10.95 21.80
CA THR A 15 -17.47 11.69 22.87
C THR A 15 -16.79 13.05 23.07
N ARG A 16 -17.45 14.04 22.51
CA ARG A 16 -17.45 15.38 23.09
C ARG A 16 -18.88 15.58 23.54
N ASP A 17 -19.14 15.38 24.82
CA ASP A 17 -20.18 16.15 25.52
C ASP A 17 -19.92 16.07 27.02
N GLY A 18 -20.18 17.21 27.66
CA GLY A 18 -19.69 17.70 28.91
C GLY A 18 -20.38 17.18 30.17
N ASP A 19 -19.75 17.56 31.17
CA ASP A 19 -20.16 18.31 32.37
C ASP A 19 -20.32 17.54 33.69
N THR A 20 -19.66 18.18 34.65
CA THR A 20 -19.89 18.38 36.09
C THR A 20 -19.72 17.23 37.09
N GLY A 21 -18.78 17.53 37.98
CA GLY A 21 -19.08 17.52 39.44
C GLY A 21 -18.51 16.40 40.28
N GLY A 22 -17.44 16.72 41.00
CA GLY A 22 -17.39 16.38 42.37
C GLY A 22 -16.63 15.12 42.81
N ASP A 23 -15.68 15.38 43.67
CA ASP A 23 -14.98 14.54 44.62
C ASP A 23 -13.66 13.89 44.20
N SER A 24 -12.62 14.49 44.74
CA SER A 24 -11.27 13.89 44.79
C SER A 24 -11.24 12.75 45.79
N PRO A 25 -10.80 11.56 45.39
CA PRO A 25 -10.12 10.66 46.28
C PRO A 25 -8.61 10.63 45.95
N ALA A 26 -7.87 10.82 47.00
CA ALA A 26 -6.46 10.41 47.25
C ALA A 26 -5.56 10.11 46.05
N ALA A 27 -4.44 10.80 46.00
CA ALA A 27 -3.27 10.50 45.19
C ALA A 27 -2.85 9.03 45.32
N GLY A 28 -3.47 8.16 44.51
CA GLY A 28 -3.00 6.82 44.24
C GLY A 28 -1.80 6.91 43.29
N ALA A 29 -0.71 6.24 43.63
CA ALA A 29 0.47 6.11 42.82
C ALA A 29 0.10 5.86 41.36
N SER A 30 0.37 6.80 40.46
CA SER A 30 0.16 6.62 39.03
C SER A 30 1.06 5.47 38.57
N SER A 31 0.49 4.28 38.48
CA SER A 31 1.19 3.13 37.92
C SER A 31 1.60 3.53 36.50
N ARG A 32 2.89 3.72 36.30
CA ARG A 32 3.45 4.10 35.00
C ARG A 32 2.99 3.07 33.99
N ARG A 33 2.24 3.50 32.96
CA ARG A 33 1.76 2.60 31.90
C ARG A 33 2.95 1.86 31.29
N PRO A 34 2.83 0.55 31.00
CA PRO A 34 3.85 -0.16 30.23
C PRO A 34 4.17 0.57 28.94
N VAL A 35 5.43 0.53 28.52
CA VAL A 35 5.87 1.15 27.27
C VAL A 35 6.25 0.07 26.27
N HIS A 36 5.65 0.10 25.09
CA HIS A 36 5.96 -0.78 23.96
C HIS A 36 6.49 0.04 22.78
N THR A 37 7.24 -0.58 21.88
CA THR A 37 7.78 0.07 20.69
C THR A 37 7.18 -0.55 19.44
N VAL A 38 6.67 0.30 18.53
CA VAL A 38 6.39 -0.05 17.14
C VAL A 38 7.43 0.64 16.28
N ALA A 39 8.13 -0.12 15.43
CA ALA A 39 9.15 0.44 14.57
C ALA A 39 8.58 0.76 13.18
N LEU A 40 9.11 1.80 12.55
CA LEU A 40 9.09 1.98 11.12
C LEU A 40 10.46 1.59 10.57
N HIS A 41 10.49 0.70 9.60
CA HIS A 41 11.67 0.40 8.80
C HIS A 41 11.42 0.82 7.37
N GLY A 42 12.15 1.80 6.85
CA GLY A 42 11.89 2.30 5.52
C GLY A 42 13.01 3.14 4.94
N ASP A 43 12.85 3.46 3.68
CA ASP A 43 13.68 4.43 2.99
C ASP A 43 13.22 5.85 3.38
N LEU A 44 14.00 6.52 4.23
CA LEU A 44 13.70 7.88 4.69
C LEU A 44 14.60 8.94 4.04
N SER A 45 15.66 8.53 3.34
CA SER A 45 16.64 9.43 2.75
C SER A 45 16.98 9.14 1.27
N GLY A 46 16.65 7.94 0.78
CA GLY A 46 16.97 7.47 -0.57
C GLY A 46 15.89 7.77 -1.63
N PRO A 47 15.81 6.95 -2.69
CA PRO A 47 14.90 7.19 -3.82
C PRO A 47 13.42 7.13 -3.46
N GLN A 48 13.02 6.32 -2.46
CA GLN A 48 11.63 6.17 -2.02
C GLN A 48 11.34 6.91 -0.70
N ARG A 49 12.16 7.93 -0.35
CA ARG A 49 12.03 8.69 0.90
C ARG A 49 10.65 9.31 1.10
N ASP A 50 9.98 9.71 0.02
CA ASP A 50 8.65 10.34 0.12
C ASP A 50 7.61 9.32 0.59
N THR A 51 7.68 8.08 0.08
CA THR A 51 6.86 6.95 0.55
C THR A 51 7.19 6.58 2.00
N GLY A 52 8.48 6.44 2.35
CA GLY A 52 8.89 6.08 3.70
C GLY A 52 8.49 7.13 4.74
N ARG A 53 8.68 8.42 4.42
CA ARG A 53 8.28 9.55 5.30
C ARG A 53 6.76 9.65 5.45
N ALA A 54 6.00 9.39 4.38
CA ALA A 54 4.54 9.33 4.45
C ALA A 54 4.08 8.23 5.43
N GLN A 55 4.67 7.04 5.33
CA GLN A 55 4.40 5.92 6.25
C GLN A 55 4.80 6.28 7.69
N GLU A 56 5.97 6.88 7.90
CA GLU A 56 6.41 7.33 9.22
C GLU A 56 5.42 8.29 9.86
N ARG A 57 4.98 9.29 9.13
CA ARG A 57 4.05 10.32 9.65
C ARG A 57 2.68 9.72 9.94
N GLY A 58 2.16 8.81 9.09
CA GLY A 58 0.92 8.09 9.36
C GLY A 58 0.98 7.27 10.66
N LEU A 59 2.06 6.49 10.85
CA LEU A 59 2.33 5.76 12.10
C LEU A 59 2.41 6.71 13.31
N ARG A 60 3.17 7.81 13.19
CA ARG A 60 3.35 8.77 14.29
C ARG A 60 2.03 9.46 14.69
N LEU A 61 1.16 9.74 13.74
CA LEU A 61 -0.15 10.34 14.01
C LEU A 61 -1.01 9.35 14.80
N ALA A 62 -1.18 8.11 14.34
CA ALA A 62 -1.95 7.08 15.03
C ALA A 62 -1.46 6.82 16.46
N VAL A 63 -0.12 6.73 16.64
CA VAL A 63 0.48 6.53 17.95
C VAL A 63 0.28 7.75 18.86
N ALA A 64 0.34 8.97 18.33
CA ALA A 64 0.10 10.17 19.13
C ALA A 64 -1.35 10.25 19.62
N GLU A 65 -2.31 9.96 18.75
CA GLU A 65 -3.73 9.90 19.10
C GLU A 65 -3.98 8.82 20.15
N PHE A 66 -3.47 7.61 19.95
CA PHE A 66 -3.59 6.53 20.93
C PHE A 66 -3.01 6.92 22.29
N ASN A 67 -1.83 7.48 22.34
CA ASN A 67 -1.17 7.86 23.59
C ASN A 67 -1.89 9.02 24.33
N ALA A 68 -2.64 9.85 23.61
CA ALA A 68 -3.42 10.94 24.18
C ALA A 68 -4.69 10.45 24.91
N HIS A 69 -5.16 9.23 24.64
CA HIS A 69 -6.31 8.68 25.35
C HIS A 69 -5.99 8.39 26.82
N ALA A 70 -6.84 8.91 27.71
CA ALA A 70 -6.69 8.73 29.16
C ALA A 70 -6.73 7.24 29.55
N ASP A 71 -7.55 6.45 28.88
CA ASP A 71 -7.78 5.03 29.14
C ASP A 71 -6.84 4.08 28.38
N ALA A 72 -5.84 4.61 27.66
CA ALA A 72 -4.88 3.78 26.93
C ALA A 72 -4.18 2.81 27.91
N PRO A 73 -4.23 1.50 27.67
CA PRO A 73 -3.72 0.50 28.61
C PRO A 73 -2.17 0.42 28.64
N PHE A 74 -1.50 1.12 27.76
CA PHE A 74 -0.05 1.23 27.64
C PHE A 74 0.31 2.49 26.86
N THR A 75 1.60 2.80 26.79
CA THR A 75 2.15 3.87 25.93
C THR A 75 2.97 3.24 24.81
N VAL A 76 2.94 3.82 23.62
CA VAL A 76 3.73 3.37 22.48
C VAL A 76 4.77 4.42 22.09
N LYS A 77 5.99 3.96 21.84
CA LYS A 77 7.06 4.73 21.20
C LYS A 77 7.21 4.32 19.74
N VAL A 78 7.47 5.28 18.87
CA VAL A 78 7.86 5.03 17.48
C VAL A 78 9.37 5.05 17.37
N ARG A 79 9.95 3.97 16.85
CA ARG A 79 11.36 3.89 16.46
C ARG A 79 11.44 3.82 14.94
N ALA A 80 11.89 4.89 14.30
CA ALA A 80 12.14 4.89 12.85
C ALA A 80 13.60 4.51 12.57
N VAL A 81 13.81 3.65 11.58
CA VAL A 81 15.13 3.29 11.04
C VAL A 81 15.13 3.50 9.53
N ASP A 82 16.20 4.08 9.03
CA ASP A 82 16.41 4.47 7.65
C ASP A 82 17.36 3.50 6.94
N ASP A 83 16.87 2.75 5.97
CA ASP A 83 17.69 1.86 5.15
C ASP A 83 18.21 2.56 3.88
N GLY A 84 17.75 3.79 3.58
CA GLY A 84 18.14 4.55 2.39
C GLY A 84 17.83 3.84 1.07
N GLY A 85 16.96 2.83 1.09
CA GLY A 85 16.66 1.96 -0.06
C GLY A 85 17.76 0.91 -0.33
N ASP A 86 18.74 0.75 0.57
CA ASP A 86 19.82 -0.23 0.44
C ASP A 86 19.45 -1.58 1.08
N PRO A 87 19.37 -2.68 0.29
CA PRO A 87 19.06 -4.02 0.80
C PRO A 87 20.03 -4.52 1.87
N ALA A 88 21.32 -4.16 1.82
CA ALA A 88 22.30 -4.59 2.84
C ALA A 88 22.09 -3.84 4.17
N ALA A 89 21.83 -2.54 4.11
CA ALA A 89 21.45 -1.76 5.28
C ALA A 89 20.14 -2.28 5.89
N SER A 90 19.16 -2.59 5.05
CA SER A 90 17.87 -3.13 5.47
C SER A 90 18.02 -4.44 6.25
N ALA A 91 18.81 -5.39 5.76
CA ALA A 91 19.08 -6.65 6.46
C ALA A 91 19.74 -6.44 7.85
N ARG A 92 20.68 -5.50 7.96
CA ARG A 92 21.36 -5.16 9.23
C ARG A 92 20.39 -4.53 10.22
N LEU A 93 19.61 -3.54 9.78
CA LEU A 93 18.62 -2.85 10.62
C LEU A 93 17.51 -3.80 11.09
N ALA A 94 17.09 -4.73 10.23
CA ALA A 94 16.12 -5.75 10.60
C ALA A 94 16.64 -6.66 11.72
N ALA A 95 17.92 -7.04 11.70
CA ALA A 95 18.54 -7.79 12.78
C ALA A 95 18.56 -6.96 14.08
N GLU A 96 18.99 -5.69 14.02
CA GLU A 96 19.00 -4.79 15.19
C GLU A 96 17.61 -4.58 15.82
N LEU A 97 16.54 -4.49 15.00
CA LEU A 97 15.17 -4.39 15.47
C LEU A 97 14.69 -5.71 16.08
N THR A 98 15.13 -6.84 15.52
CA THR A 98 14.79 -8.17 16.03
C THR A 98 15.43 -8.44 17.38
N ASP A 99 16.66 -7.99 17.58
CA ASP A 99 17.40 -8.16 18.84
C ASP A 99 16.87 -7.26 19.98
N ASP A 100 16.10 -6.22 19.67
CA ASP A 100 15.49 -5.33 20.66
C ASP A 100 14.15 -5.88 21.15
N PRO A 101 14.06 -6.46 22.38
CA PRO A 101 12.82 -7.06 22.88
C PRO A 101 11.69 -6.04 23.13
N ALA A 102 12.00 -4.75 23.19
CA ALA A 102 11.00 -3.70 23.34
C ALA A 102 10.19 -3.47 22.06
N VAL A 103 10.73 -3.86 20.90
CA VAL A 103 10.06 -3.74 19.60
C VAL A 103 9.08 -4.91 19.42
N LEU A 104 7.79 -4.60 19.37
CA LEU A 104 6.73 -5.60 19.24
C LEU A 104 6.23 -5.78 17.81
N ALA A 105 6.37 -4.78 16.96
CA ALA A 105 5.99 -4.84 15.55
C ALA A 105 6.81 -3.85 14.70
N VAL A 106 6.86 -4.12 13.40
CA VAL A 106 7.49 -3.28 12.38
C VAL A 106 6.49 -2.98 11.27
N ILE A 107 6.43 -1.74 10.82
CA ILE A 107 5.79 -1.31 9.58
C ILE A 107 6.88 -1.10 8.54
N GLY A 108 6.75 -1.68 7.37
CA GLY A 108 7.74 -1.64 6.29
C GLY A 108 8.28 -3.02 5.92
N PRO A 109 9.46 -3.13 5.27
CA PRO A 109 10.24 -2.07 4.60
C PRO A 109 9.52 -1.41 3.42
N THR A 110 10.12 -0.36 2.83
CA THR A 110 9.45 0.46 1.81
C THR A 110 9.44 -0.19 0.43
N THR A 111 10.45 -0.97 0.06
CA THR A 111 10.60 -1.56 -1.28
C THR A 111 10.64 -3.09 -1.25
N ASP A 112 10.36 -3.74 -2.40
CA ASP A 112 10.48 -5.19 -2.54
C ASP A 112 11.91 -5.66 -2.26
N ALA A 113 12.92 -4.93 -2.74
CA ALA A 113 14.32 -5.30 -2.58
C ALA A 113 14.77 -5.26 -1.11
N THR A 114 14.40 -4.21 -0.37
CA THR A 114 14.72 -4.07 1.05
C THR A 114 13.91 -5.07 1.89
N ALA A 115 12.64 -5.31 1.56
CA ALA A 115 11.82 -6.32 2.22
C ALA A 115 12.41 -7.73 2.06
N GLN A 116 12.84 -8.10 0.84
CA GLN A 116 13.37 -9.43 0.56
C GLN A 116 14.58 -9.78 1.43
N THR A 117 15.42 -8.83 1.78
CA THR A 117 16.60 -9.05 2.62
C THR A 117 16.30 -8.98 4.12
N ALA A 118 15.27 -8.23 4.53
CA ALA A 118 14.91 -8.02 5.92
C ALA A 118 14.03 -9.15 6.49
N LEU A 119 13.12 -9.72 5.70
CA LEU A 119 12.05 -10.59 6.20
C LEU A 119 12.55 -11.84 6.93
N SER A 120 13.65 -12.46 6.48
CA SER A 120 14.24 -13.62 7.17
C SER A 120 14.73 -13.28 8.58
N LYS A 121 15.17 -12.05 8.82
CA LYS A 121 15.62 -11.58 10.14
C LYS A 121 14.43 -11.43 11.08
N TYR A 122 13.37 -10.80 10.62
CA TYR A 122 12.13 -10.66 11.38
C TYR A 122 11.48 -11.99 11.70
N ASP A 123 11.48 -12.93 10.74
CA ASP A 123 10.89 -14.26 10.94
C ASP A 123 11.64 -15.09 11.97
N ALA A 124 12.97 -14.96 12.05
CA ALA A 124 13.78 -15.63 13.06
C ALA A 124 13.40 -15.23 14.49
N GLY A 125 13.00 -13.96 14.70
CA GLY A 125 12.58 -13.44 16.01
C GLY A 125 11.05 -13.40 16.20
N LEU A 126 10.27 -13.97 15.28
CA LEU A 126 8.80 -13.87 15.25
C LEU A 126 8.31 -12.42 15.43
N LEU A 127 9.09 -11.45 14.95
CA LEU A 127 8.73 -10.04 15.03
C LEU A 127 7.74 -9.72 13.91
N PRO A 128 6.47 -9.38 14.23
CA PRO A 128 5.47 -9.04 13.22
C PRO A 128 5.96 -7.88 12.35
N VAL A 129 5.95 -8.08 11.04
CA VAL A 129 6.28 -7.05 10.06
C VAL A 129 5.16 -6.90 9.04
N ILE A 130 4.68 -5.67 8.88
CA ILE A 130 3.56 -5.36 8.00
C ILE A 130 4.03 -4.51 6.83
N GLY A 131 4.04 -5.10 5.63
CA GLY A 131 4.36 -4.41 4.38
C GLY A 131 3.20 -3.57 3.89
N LEU A 132 3.48 -2.33 3.49
CA LEU A 132 2.49 -1.38 2.96
C LEU A 132 2.72 -1.05 1.49
N SER A 133 3.97 -0.88 1.08
CA SER A 133 4.34 -0.48 -0.28
C SER A 133 4.98 -1.60 -1.11
N PRO A 134 5.66 -2.62 -0.56
CA PRO A 134 6.14 -3.75 -1.34
C PRO A 134 4.99 -4.48 -2.04
N GLY A 135 5.11 -4.69 -3.34
CA GLY A 135 4.04 -5.22 -4.20
C GLY A 135 4.30 -6.60 -4.78
N SER A 136 5.50 -7.16 -4.60
CA SER A 136 5.87 -8.46 -5.15
C SER A 136 5.17 -9.62 -4.44
N THR A 137 4.60 -10.54 -5.21
CA THR A 137 4.01 -11.78 -4.69
C THR A 137 5.05 -12.70 -4.05
N ILE A 138 6.32 -12.61 -4.47
CA ILE A 138 7.42 -13.41 -3.92
C ILE A 138 7.51 -13.28 -2.40
N LEU A 139 7.29 -12.07 -1.86
CA LEU A 139 7.39 -11.83 -0.42
C LEU A 139 6.40 -12.68 0.40
N SER A 140 5.19 -12.89 -0.11
CA SER A 140 4.16 -13.69 0.58
C SER A 140 4.33 -15.21 0.36
N ILE A 141 4.88 -15.64 -0.79
CA ILE A 141 5.04 -17.07 -1.08
C ILE A 141 6.29 -17.69 -0.45
N GLN A 142 7.22 -16.89 0.06
CA GLN A 142 8.40 -17.37 0.79
C GLN A 142 8.03 -18.03 2.14
N GLY A 143 6.78 -17.88 2.60
CA GLY A 143 6.27 -18.58 3.77
C GLY A 143 6.76 -18.04 5.11
N PHE A 144 7.21 -16.78 5.17
CA PHE A 144 7.55 -16.12 6.43
C PHE A 144 6.32 -15.99 7.33
N ARG A 145 6.41 -16.52 8.54
CA ARG A 145 5.32 -16.51 9.52
C ARG A 145 5.04 -15.10 10.04
N SER A 146 6.10 -14.29 10.19
CA SER A 146 6.03 -12.93 10.75
C SER A 146 5.56 -11.88 9.75
N PHE A 147 5.55 -12.16 8.44
CA PHE A 147 5.21 -11.20 7.40
C PHE A 147 3.71 -11.16 7.10
N LEU A 148 3.18 -9.95 7.06
CA LEU A 148 1.83 -9.64 6.60
C LEU A 148 1.91 -8.54 5.54
N ASN A 149 1.35 -8.76 4.37
CA ASN A 149 1.28 -7.75 3.32
C ASN A 149 -0.09 -7.08 3.35
N ALA A 150 -0.14 -5.83 3.80
CA ALA A 150 -1.37 -5.05 4.00
C ALA A 150 -1.88 -4.35 2.74
N ARG A 151 -1.42 -4.79 1.57
CA ARG A 151 -1.91 -4.33 0.26
C ARG A 151 -2.10 -5.50 -0.70
N LEU A 152 -2.84 -5.24 -1.78
CA LEU A 152 -2.90 -6.18 -2.89
C LEU A 152 -1.54 -6.23 -3.62
N PRO A 153 -1.06 -7.42 -4.01
CA PRO A 153 0.12 -7.55 -4.87
C PRO A 153 -0.09 -6.89 -6.23
N ASP A 154 0.99 -6.41 -6.83
CA ASP A 154 0.93 -5.75 -8.12
C ASP A 154 0.27 -6.59 -9.24
N PRO A 155 0.54 -7.90 -9.36
CA PRO A 155 -0.14 -8.74 -10.35
C PRO A 155 -1.67 -8.82 -10.16
N VAL A 156 -2.16 -8.71 -8.92
CA VAL A 156 -3.60 -8.67 -8.64
C VAL A 156 -4.21 -7.35 -9.11
N LEU A 157 -3.49 -6.23 -9.00
CA LEU A 157 -3.95 -4.93 -9.50
C LEU A 157 -4.16 -4.93 -11.02
N SER A 158 -3.42 -5.74 -11.78
CA SER A 158 -3.66 -5.87 -13.22
C SER A 158 -4.97 -6.55 -13.57
N ILE A 159 -5.55 -7.37 -12.67
CA ILE A 159 -6.91 -7.91 -12.82
C ILE A 159 -7.95 -6.78 -12.78
N TYR A 160 -7.79 -5.84 -11.83
CA TYR A 160 -8.64 -4.65 -11.76
C TYR A 160 -8.48 -3.76 -13.00
N ALA A 161 -7.25 -3.66 -13.54
CA ALA A 161 -7.01 -2.99 -14.80
C ALA A 161 -7.76 -3.67 -15.96
N GLY A 162 -7.77 -5.00 -16.01
CA GLY A 162 -8.53 -5.79 -16.97
C GLY A 162 -10.05 -5.53 -16.87
N ASN A 163 -10.58 -5.46 -15.66
CA ASN A 163 -11.99 -5.14 -15.42
C ASN A 163 -12.33 -3.71 -15.85
N TYR A 164 -11.46 -2.75 -15.58
CA TYR A 164 -11.61 -1.37 -16.07
C TYR A 164 -11.60 -1.33 -17.61
N LEU A 165 -10.65 -2.01 -18.25
CA LEU A 165 -10.54 -2.05 -19.71
C LEU A 165 -11.80 -2.64 -20.36
N ARG A 166 -12.33 -3.74 -19.81
CA ARG A 166 -13.55 -4.38 -20.31
C ARG A 166 -14.81 -3.54 -20.07
N GLY A 167 -15.02 -3.15 -18.83
CA GLY A 167 -16.25 -2.49 -18.38
C GLY A 167 -16.29 -1.01 -18.75
N SER A 168 -15.41 -0.21 -18.11
CA SER A 168 -15.44 1.25 -18.23
C SER A 168 -14.90 1.75 -19.57
N ALA A 169 -13.77 1.21 -20.02
CA ALA A 169 -13.15 1.60 -21.29
C ALA A 169 -13.78 0.88 -22.51
N ARG A 170 -14.58 -0.16 -22.29
CA ARG A 170 -15.23 -0.96 -23.35
C ARG A 170 -14.27 -1.47 -24.42
N SER A 171 -13.08 -1.83 -24.01
CA SER A 171 -12.06 -2.35 -24.90
C SER A 171 -12.47 -3.69 -25.49
N ARG A 172 -12.22 -3.88 -26.77
CA ARG A 172 -12.45 -5.12 -27.50
C ARG A 172 -11.18 -5.94 -27.66
N LYS A 173 -10.03 -5.27 -27.76
CA LYS A 173 -8.72 -5.90 -27.87
C LYS A 173 -7.67 -5.06 -27.18
N VAL A 174 -6.93 -5.66 -26.24
CA VAL A 174 -5.92 -4.97 -25.42
C VAL A 174 -4.53 -5.25 -25.95
N GLY A 175 -3.78 -4.20 -26.31
CA GLY A 175 -2.32 -4.27 -26.46
C GLY A 175 -1.65 -4.29 -25.08
N ILE A 176 -0.80 -5.28 -24.81
CA ILE A 176 -0.06 -5.37 -23.56
C ILE A 176 1.42 -5.17 -23.85
N VAL A 177 1.96 -4.02 -23.48
CA VAL A 177 3.37 -3.69 -23.70
C VAL A 177 4.14 -3.90 -22.42
N VAL A 178 4.99 -4.93 -22.40
CA VAL A 178 5.84 -5.29 -21.26
C VAL A 178 7.24 -4.74 -21.45
N ASP A 179 7.70 -3.95 -20.50
CA ASP A 179 9.02 -3.35 -20.53
C ASP A 179 10.04 -4.21 -19.75
N ARG A 180 11.01 -4.82 -20.46
CA ARG A 180 12.02 -5.71 -19.87
C ARG A 180 12.83 -5.08 -18.73
N PRO A 181 13.25 -3.83 -18.78
CA PRO A 181 13.95 -3.15 -17.69
C PRO A 181 13.18 -3.14 -16.37
N ALA A 182 11.85 -3.23 -16.41
CA ALA A 182 11.03 -3.35 -15.20
C ALA A 182 11.14 -4.71 -14.49
N GLY A 183 11.91 -5.66 -15.05
CA GLY A 183 12.18 -6.96 -14.44
C GLY A 183 10.91 -7.76 -14.16
N ASN A 184 10.85 -8.37 -12.98
CA ASN A 184 9.70 -9.18 -12.57
C ASN A 184 8.43 -8.36 -12.46
N TYR A 185 8.51 -7.10 -12.01
CA TYR A 185 7.35 -6.21 -11.93
C TYR A 185 6.59 -6.12 -13.27
N GLY A 186 7.30 -5.76 -14.35
CA GLY A 186 6.68 -5.66 -15.67
C GLY A 186 6.17 -7.00 -16.20
N THR A 187 6.96 -8.06 -16.04
CA THR A 187 6.62 -9.40 -16.50
C THR A 187 5.37 -9.95 -15.78
N ASP A 188 5.33 -9.81 -14.46
CA ASP A 188 4.23 -10.32 -13.63
C ASP A 188 2.92 -9.56 -13.90
N LEU A 189 2.98 -8.22 -14.06
CA LEU A 189 1.83 -7.43 -14.43
C LEU A 189 1.27 -7.83 -15.81
N GLY A 190 2.14 -7.88 -16.81
CA GLY A 190 1.74 -8.22 -18.18
C GLY A 190 1.16 -9.62 -18.29
N THR A 191 1.80 -10.59 -17.65
CA THR A 191 1.34 -11.99 -17.62
C THR A 191 0.02 -12.14 -16.88
N SER A 192 -0.12 -11.51 -15.72
CA SER A 192 -1.34 -11.56 -14.92
C SER A 192 -2.53 -10.96 -15.67
N LEU A 193 -2.32 -9.79 -16.31
CA LEU A 193 -3.35 -9.19 -17.16
C LEU A 193 -3.71 -10.08 -18.34
N SER A 194 -2.72 -10.61 -19.06
CA SER A 194 -2.97 -11.50 -20.21
C SER A 194 -3.80 -12.72 -19.81
N ASN A 195 -3.45 -13.34 -18.67
CA ASN A 195 -4.20 -14.47 -18.12
C ASN A 195 -5.63 -14.07 -17.72
N ALA A 196 -5.79 -12.94 -17.04
CA ALA A 196 -7.12 -12.44 -16.63
C ALA A 196 -8.04 -12.18 -17.84
N LEU A 197 -7.50 -11.57 -18.90
CA LEU A 197 -8.23 -11.35 -20.15
C LEU A 197 -8.52 -12.68 -20.86
N GLY A 198 -7.56 -13.60 -20.90
CA GLY A 198 -7.74 -14.95 -21.49
C GLY A 198 -8.83 -15.75 -20.81
N ASN A 199 -8.93 -15.71 -19.48
CA ASN A 199 -9.97 -16.39 -18.70
C ASN A 199 -11.39 -15.95 -19.05
N VAL A 200 -11.56 -14.71 -19.53
CA VAL A 200 -12.83 -14.16 -19.98
C VAL A 200 -12.93 -14.06 -21.50
N ARG A 201 -12.01 -14.70 -22.22
CA ARG A 201 -11.94 -14.75 -23.69
C ARG A 201 -11.86 -13.37 -24.35
N GLN A 202 -11.26 -12.38 -23.66
CA GLN A 202 -10.99 -11.09 -24.28
C GLN A 202 -9.65 -11.12 -25.02
N PRO A 203 -9.62 -10.77 -26.32
CA PRO A 203 -8.39 -10.75 -27.09
C PRO A 203 -7.35 -9.79 -26.51
N SER A 204 -6.09 -10.23 -26.44
CA SER A 204 -4.95 -9.39 -26.09
C SER A 204 -3.78 -9.65 -27.05
N VAL A 205 -2.92 -8.65 -27.19
CA VAL A 205 -1.70 -8.71 -28.02
C VAL A 205 -0.53 -8.32 -27.13
N PRO A 206 0.22 -9.30 -26.62
CA PRO A 206 1.41 -9.02 -25.82
C PRO A 206 2.60 -8.67 -26.72
N GLU A 207 3.31 -7.59 -26.35
CA GLU A 207 4.57 -7.17 -26.95
C GLU A 207 5.60 -6.93 -25.84
N VAL A 208 6.86 -7.32 -26.08
CA VAL A 208 7.95 -7.17 -25.13
C VAL A 208 9.01 -6.24 -25.66
N VAL A 209 9.27 -5.15 -24.93
CA VAL A 209 10.32 -4.17 -25.29
C VAL A 209 11.60 -4.50 -24.55
N GLY A 210 12.66 -4.79 -25.29
CA GLY A 210 13.98 -5.12 -24.75
C GLY A 210 14.69 -3.93 -24.09
N ALA A 211 15.61 -4.23 -23.16
CA ALA A 211 16.33 -3.22 -22.39
C ALA A 211 17.16 -2.24 -23.23
N MET A 212 17.67 -2.70 -24.36
CA MET A 212 18.47 -1.86 -25.27
C MET A 212 17.63 -0.93 -26.15
N ARG A 213 16.31 -1.12 -26.22
CA ARG A 213 15.40 -0.27 -26.97
C ARG A 213 15.12 1.02 -26.19
N ARG A 214 15.32 2.15 -26.85
CA ARG A 214 15.02 3.49 -26.29
C ARG A 214 13.78 4.12 -26.89
N ASP A 215 13.11 3.42 -27.80
CA ASP A 215 11.84 3.82 -28.41
C ASP A 215 10.83 2.67 -28.35
N PHE A 216 9.56 3.02 -28.35
CA PHE A 216 8.44 2.10 -28.30
C PHE A 216 7.71 1.99 -29.65
N GLY A 217 8.19 2.68 -30.71
CA GLY A 217 7.51 2.76 -32.00
C GLY A 217 7.12 1.41 -32.55
N SER A 218 8.08 0.48 -32.68
CA SER A 218 7.81 -0.84 -33.23
C SER A 218 6.82 -1.67 -32.40
N ALA A 219 6.89 -1.59 -31.08
CA ALA A 219 5.96 -2.35 -30.21
C ALA A 219 4.55 -1.73 -30.25
N VAL A 220 4.44 -0.41 -30.24
CA VAL A 220 3.18 0.30 -30.40
C VAL A 220 2.57 -0.02 -31.77
N ASP A 221 3.33 0.11 -32.84
CA ASP A 221 2.86 -0.17 -34.21
C ASP A 221 2.40 -1.64 -34.36
N ALA A 222 3.07 -2.60 -33.71
CA ALA A 222 2.67 -4.00 -33.70
C ALA A 222 1.31 -4.22 -33.04
N VAL A 223 1.10 -3.68 -31.83
CA VAL A 223 -0.18 -3.86 -31.13
C VAL A 223 -1.33 -3.12 -31.84
N LEU A 224 -1.07 -1.93 -32.40
CA LEU A 224 -2.08 -1.17 -33.15
C LEU A 224 -2.44 -1.86 -34.48
N SER A 225 -1.45 -2.36 -35.23
CA SER A 225 -1.68 -3.10 -36.48
C SER A 225 -2.43 -4.42 -36.24
N ALA A 226 -2.25 -5.02 -35.06
CA ALA A 226 -3.04 -6.16 -34.64
C ALA A 226 -4.48 -5.80 -34.21
N GLY A 227 -4.86 -4.53 -34.25
CA GLY A 227 -6.20 -4.01 -33.95
C GLY A 227 -6.50 -3.80 -32.47
N ALA A 228 -5.48 -3.54 -31.64
CA ALA A 228 -5.70 -3.13 -30.27
C ALA A 228 -6.38 -1.76 -30.21
N ASP A 229 -7.44 -1.64 -29.43
CA ASP A 229 -8.21 -0.41 -29.19
C ASP A 229 -7.97 0.18 -27.79
N SER A 230 -7.11 -0.46 -27.01
CA SER A 230 -6.57 0.04 -25.76
C SER A 230 -5.16 -0.52 -25.52
N VAL A 231 -4.37 0.16 -24.69
CA VAL A 231 -3.00 -0.25 -24.37
C VAL A 231 -2.82 -0.29 -22.86
N PHE A 232 -2.28 -1.41 -22.36
CA PHE A 232 -1.77 -1.54 -21.03
C PHE A 232 -0.24 -1.56 -21.06
N PHE A 233 0.40 -0.70 -20.29
CA PHE A 233 1.84 -0.65 -20.14
C PHE A 233 2.28 -1.24 -18.81
N ALA A 234 3.16 -2.23 -18.87
CA ALA A 234 3.77 -2.89 -17.71
C ALA A 234 5.25 -2.50 -17.61
N GLY A 235 5.53 -1.36 -16.99
CA GLY A 235 6.88 -0.80 -16.91
C GLY A 235 7.01 0.31 -15.87
N LEU A 236 8.18 0.98 -15.86
CA LEU A 236 8.56 2.01 -14.90
C LEU A 236 8.31 3.43 -15.44
N PRO A 237 8.33 4.47 -14.59
CA PRO A 237 7.92 5.84 -14.94
C PRO A 237 8.69 6.46 -16.10
N ASP A 238 10.01 6.34 -16.09
CA ASP A 238 10.89 6.92 -17.12
C ASP A 238 10.57 6.40 -18.52
N ARG A 239 10.33 5.10 -18.63
CA ARG A 239 9.98 4.42 -19.88
C ARG A 239 8.50 4.52 -20.21
N GLY A 240 7.66 4.67 -19.17
CA GLY A 240 6.25 5.02 -19.31
C GLY A 240 6.04 6.33 -20.06
N ALA A 241 6.93 7.31 -19.82
CA ALA A 241 6.90 8.56 -20.57
C ALA A 241 7.21 8.38 -22.07
N LEU A 242 8.09 7.45 -22.42
CA LEU A 242 8.43 7.17 -23.84
C LEU A 242 7.26 6.53 -24.59
N ILE A 243 6.60 5.53 -23.99
CA ILE A 243 5.42 4.94 -24.63
C ILE A 243 4.25 5.92 -24.70
N ALA A 244 4.08 6.78 -23.68
CA ALA A 244 3.07 7.82 -23.70
C ALA A 244 3.27 8.80 -24.87
N ALA A 245 4.50 9.27 -25.08
CA ALA A 245 4.85 10.11 -26.21
C ALA A 245 4.58 9.40 -27.56
N THR A 246 4.98 8.13 -27.67
CA THR A 246 4.77 7.33 -28.89
C THR A 246 3.28 7.17 -29.22
N LEU A 247 2.44 6.85 -28.23
CA LEU A 247 0.98 6.74 -28.43
C LEU A 247 0.36 8.08 -28.84
N ARG A 248 0.84 9.18 -28.27
CA ARG A 248 0.40 10.53 -28.65
C ARG A 248 0.80 10.86 -30.10
N GLU A 249 2.05 10.58 -30.51
CA GLU A 249 2.52 10.76 -31.90
C GLU A 249 1.66 9.96 -32.91
N ARG A 250 1.16 8.78 -32.51
CA ARG A 250 0.24 7.97 -33.31
C ARG A 250 -1.22 8.45 -33.23
N ALA A 251 -1.49 9.54 -32.51
CA ALA A 251 -2.84 10.04 -32.22
C ALA A 251 -3.80 8.92 -31.73
N PHE A 252 -3.27 8.01 -30.87
CA PHE A 252 -4.02 6.86 -30.39
C PHE A 252 -5.20 7.31 -29.50
N PRO A 253 -6.46 7.02 -29.93
CA PRO A 253 -7.64 7.52 -29.22
C PRO A 253 -8.09 6.62 -28.07
N GLY A 254 -7.51 5.41 -27.96
CA GLY A 254 -7.94 4.39 -27.01
C GLY A 254 -7.49 4.61 -25.58
N ALA A 255 -8.00 3.79 -24.67
CA ALA A 255 -7.62 3.83 -23.28
C ALA A 255 -6.14 3.45 -23.10
N ARG A 256 -5.45 4.20 -22.25
CA ARG A 256 -4.06 3.99 -21.86
C ARG A 256 -4.03 3.70 -20.37
N VAL A 257 -3.61 2.51 -19.99
CA VAL A 257 -3.71 2.00 -18.63
C VAL A 257 -2.35 1.47 -18.18
N SER A 258 -2.04 1.62 -16.89
CA SER A 258 -0.85 1.04 -16.28
C SER A 258 -1.08 0.65 -14.82
N GLY A 259 -0.07 0.04 -14.23
CA GLY A 259 -0.01 -0.31 -12.81
C GLY A 259 0.52 0.82 -11.92
N PRO A 260 0.75 0.50 -10.62
CA PRO A 260 1.05 1.51 -9.59
C PRO A 260 2.38 2.24 -9.78
N ALA A 261 3.36 1.65 -10.49
CA ALA A 261 4.65 2.32 -10.68
C ALA A 261 4.54 3.65 -11.44
N LEU A 262 3.56 3.79 -12.36
CA LEU A 262 3.38 5.04 -13.06
C LEU A 262 2.68 6.14 -12.22
N LEU A 263 2.20 5.81 -11.03
CA LEU A 263 1.69 6.80 -10.08
C LEU A 263 2.86 7.53 -9.38
N ASP A 264 3.75 8.10 -10.19
CA ASP A 264 5.00 8.73 -9.81
C ASP A 264 5.19 10.06 -10.53
N GLY A 265 5.66 11.08 -9.80
CA GLY A 265 5.88 12.41 -10.36
C GLY A 265 6.89 12.44 -11.53
N GLU A 266 7.82 11.47 -11.59
CA GLU A 266 8.74 11.32 -12.72
C GLU A 266 8.00 11.06 -14.03
N PHE A 267 6.92 10.22 -13.98
CA PHE A 267 6.08 9.98 -15.16
C PHE A 267 5.45 11.28 -15.67
N LEU A 268 4.85 12.08 -14.79
CA LEU A 268 4.23 13.37 -15.19
C LEU A 268 5.28 14.33 -15.74
N THR A 269 6.39 14.48 -15.04
CA THR A 269 7.47 15.41 -15.41
C THR A 269 8.05 15.08 -16.80
N ARG A 270 8.25 13.80 -17.11
CA ARG A 270 8.85 13.36 -18.37
C ARG A 270 7.84 13.26 -19.51
N ALA A 271 6.64 12.75 -19.24
CA ALA A 271 5.61 12.58 -20.27
C ALA A 271 4.88 13.89 -20.61
N GLN A 272 4.82 14.83 -19.67
CA GLN A 272 4.12 16.11 -19.83
C GLN A 272 2.69 15.91 -20.37
N GLU A 273 2.32 16.58 -21.44
CA GLU A 273 1.01 16.44 -22.06
C GLU A 273 0.69 15.02 -22.58
N ALA A 274 1.70 14.17 -22.81
CA ALA A 274 1.48 12.79 -23.22
C ALA A 274 0.96 11.90 -22.09
N ALA A 275 1.12 12.35 -20.84
CA ALA A 275 0.52 11.67 -19.68
C ALA A 275 -0.99 11.86 -19.59
N GLU A 276 -1.54 12.90 -20.22
CA GLU A 276 -2.97 13.24 -20.10
C GLU A 276 -3.89 12.07 -20.49
N GLY A 277 -4.89 11.78 -19.64
CA GLY A 277 -5.86 10.72 -19.86
C GLY A 277 -5.35 9.30 -19.58
N TRP A 278 -4.13 9.12 -19.06
CA TRP A 278 -3.70 7.83 -18.55
C TRP A 278 -4.49 7.44 -17.30
N VAL A 279 -4.80 6.14 -17.20
CA VAL A 279 -5.47 5.55 -16.03
C VAL A 279 -4.53 4.58 -15.35
N LEU A 280 -4.38 4.74 -14.05
CA LEU A 280 -3.47 3.93 -13.24
C LEU A 280 -4.28 3.16 -12.20
N VAL A 281 -3.91 1.89 -12.00
CA VAL A 281 -4.50 1.07 -10.92
C VAL A 281 -3.45 0.93 -9.82
N ALA A 282 -3.79 1.42 -8.64
CA ALA A 282 -2.86 1.47 -7.52
C ALA A 282 -3.52 1.02 -6.20
N PRO A 283 -2.73 0.59 -5.19
CA PRO A 283 -3.27 0.07 -3.92
C PRO A 283 -3.49 1.16 -2.88
N VAL A 284 -3.45 2.43 -3.25
CA VAL A 284 -3.49 3.59 -2.36
C VAL A 284 -4.64 4.52 -2.69
N ILE A 285 -5.19 5.16 -1.65
CA ILE A 285 -6.23 6.19 -1.77
C ILE A 285 -5.63 7.60 -1.84
N ASP A 286 -6.48 8.55 -2.23
CA ASP A 286 -6.31 9.95 -1.84
C ASP A 286 -7.14 10.21 -0.58
N ALA A 287 -6.45 10.36 0.55
CA ALA A 287 -7.11 10.59 1.84
C ALA A 287 -7.87 11.91 1.91
N THR A 288 -7.57 12.87 1.03
CA THR A 288 -8.28 14.17 0.96
C THR A 288 -9.61 14.04 0.22
N ARG A 289 -9.78 12.98 -0.58
CA ARG A 289 -10.96 12.76 -1.42
C ARG A 289 -11.86 11.63 -0.91
N LYS A 290 -11.34 10.74 -0.08
CA LYS A 290 -12.14 9.66 0.50
C LYS A 290 -12.90 10.15 1.74
N PRO A 291 -14.26 10.06 1.79
CA PRO A 291 -15.04 10.58 2.91
C PRO A 291 -14.65 9.99 4.27
N GLU A 292 -14.35 8.69 4.33
CA GLU A 292 -13.97 7.97 5.56
C GLU A 292 -12.61 8.44 6.11
N ALA A 293 -11.75 9.00 5.27
CA ALA A 293 -10.42 9.49 5.66
C ALA A 293 -10.42 11.00 6.03
N ARG A 294 -11.57 11.69 6.04
CA ARG A 294 -11.65 13.14 6.24
C ARG A 294 -11.07 13.58 7.58
N THR A 295 -11.40 12.89 8.66
CA THR A 295 -10.89 13.20 10.01
C THR A 295 -9.38 13.02 10.07
N PHE A 296 -8.86 11.92 9.54
CA PHE A 296 -7.42 11.69 9.41
C PHE A 296 -6.74 12.79 8.60
N ALA A 297 -7.29 13.18 7.44
CA ALA A 297 -6.70 14.19 6.59
C ALA A 297 -6.64 15.57 7.27
N ALA A 298 -7.64 15.90 8.11
CA ALA A 298 -7.64 17.12 8.91
C ALA A 298 -6.57 17.09 10.02
N ALA A 299 -6.50 16.01 10.79
CA ALA A 299 -5.51 15.82 11.86
C ALA A 299 -4.07 15.77 11.29
N TYR A 300 -3.89 15.12 10.13
CA TYR A 300 -2.60 15.09 9.46
C TYR A 300 -2.14 16.49 9.06
N ARG A 301 -3.03 17.29 8.43
CA ARG A 301 -2.73 18.68 8.03
C ARG A 301 -2.43 19.57 9.23
N GLU A 302 -3.18 19.42 10.32
CA GLU A 302 -2.94 20.18 11.56
C GLU A 302 -1.55 19.88 12.14
N ARG A 303 -1.12 18.61 12.09
CA ARG A 303 0.14 18.17 12.71
C ARG A 303 1.36 18.42 11.85
N PHE A 304 1.26 18.27 10.54
CA PHE A 304 2.40 18.28 9.61
C PHE A 304 2.39 19.45 8.63
N GLU A 305 1.38 20.31 8.67
CA GLU A 305 1.21 21.52 7.85
C GLU A 305 1.14 21.23 6.33
N GLU A 306 0.82 19.98 5.96
CA GLU A 306 0.66 19.54 4.57
C GLU A 306 -0.50 18.55 4.43
N ALA A 307 -0.98 18.35 3.20
CA ALA A 307 -1.95 17.30 2.92
C ALA A 307 -1.29 15.90 3.06
N PRO A 308 -2.04 14.88 3.52
CA PRO A 308 -1.48 13.54 3.64
C PRO A 308 -1.06 12.99 2.28
N PRO A 309 0.22 12.64 2.09
CA PRO A 309 0.69 11.97 0.89
C PRO A 309 0.17 10.52 0.80
N ARG A 310 0.32 9.91 -0.37
CA ARG A 310 0.04 8.48 -0.56
C ARG A 310 0.82 7.64 0.45
N TYR A 311 0.22 6.54 0.91
CA TYR A 311 0.70 5.65 1.97
C TYR A 311 0.63 6.18 3.41
N ALA A 312 0.33 7.46 3.63
CA ALA A 312 0.18 7.99 5.00
C ALA A 312 -1.07 7.43 5.69
N ALA A 313 -2.20 7.35 4.98
CA ALA A 313 -3.44 6.81 5.51
C ALA A 313 -3.36 5.29 5.73
N GLU A 314 -2.70 4.57 4.82
CA GLU A 314 -2.47 3.13 4.96
C GLU A 314 -1.59 2.80 6.17
N ALA A 315 -0.58 3.62 6.44
CA ALA A 315 0.28 3.45 7.62
C ALA A 315 -0.46 3.79 8.92
N TYR A 316 -1.33 4.79 8.88
CA TYR A 316 -2.21 5.13 10.00
C TYR A 316 -3.14 3.97 10.34
N ASP A 317 -3.78 3.36 9.34
CA ASP A 317 -4.64 2.19 9.52
C ASP A 317 -3.91 0.99 10.09
N VAL A 318 -2.73 0.65 9.53
CA VAL A 318 -1.93 -0.48 10.03
C VAL A 318 -1.45 -0.22 11.46
N ALA A 319 -1.08 1.00 11.79
CA ALA A 319 -0.77 1.36 13.17
C ALA A 319 -1.98 1.18 14.08
N GLY A 320 -3.16 1.67 13.66
CA GLY A 320 -4.43 1.47 14.39
C GLY A 320 -4.75 0.00 14.62
N MET A 321 -4.60 -0.84 13.59
CA MET A 321 -4.79 -2.29 13.68
C MET A 321 -3.84 -2.94 14.70
N LEU A 322 -2.56 -2.55 14.71
CA LEU A 322 -1.58 -3.06 15.67
C LEU A 322 -1.90 -2.63 17.10
N LEU A 323 -2.32 -1.37 17.28
CA LEU A 323 -2.69 -0.81 18.58
C LEU A 323 -3.96 -1.45 19.14
N ASP A 324 -4.96 -1.70 18.30
CA ASP A 324 -6.19 -2.40 18.64
C ASP A 324 -5.91 -3.84 19.06
N ALA A 325 -5.15 -4.59 18.26
CA ALA A 325 -4.75 -5.95 18.56
C ALA A 325 -3.95 -6.04 19.88
N LEU A 326 -3.02 -5.11 20.14
CA LEU A 326 -2.28 -5.04 21.41
C LEU A 326 -3.19 -4.71 22.60
N SER A 327 -4.19 -3.84 22.39
CA SER A 327 -5.13 -3.44 23.42
C SER A 327 -6.05 -4.60 23.85
N GLY A 328 -6.44 -5.43 22.90
CA GLY A 328 -7.22 -6.66 23.17
C GLY A 328 -6.45 -7.76 23.93
N LEU A 329 -5.11 -7.67 23.97
CA LEU A 329 -4.31 -8.65 24.70
C LEU A 329 -4.16 -8.29 26.18
N PRO A 330 -4.30 -9.27 27.10
CA PRO A 330 -3.96 -9.10 28.50
C PRO A 330 -2.52 -8.60 28.65
N SER A 331 -2.24 -7.73 29.62
CA SER A 331 -0.92 -7.08 29.78
C SER A 331 0.26 -8.05 29.73
N LYS A 332 0.16 -9.19 30.44
CA LYS A 332 1.22 -10.23 30.47
C LYS A 332 1.35 -11.03 29.17
N LYS A 333 0.41 -10.87 28.23
CA LYS A 333 0.39 -11.56 26.93
C LYS A 333 0.73 -10.64 25.75
N ARG A 334 1.13 -9.40 25.99
CA ARG A 334 1.58 -8.47 24.93
C ARG A 334 2.98 -8.84 24.48
N THR A 335 3.09 -9.89 23.70
CA THR A 335 4.33 -10.41 23.09
C THR A 335 4.21 -10.39 21.58
N ARG A 336 5.33 -10.48 20.88
CA ARG A 336 5.39 -10.56 19.40
C ARG A 336 4.51 -11.69 18.85
N GLU A 337 4.65 -12.87 19.42
CA GLU A 337 3.90 -14.06 18.99
C GLU A 337 2.39 -13.89 19.15
N ASN A 338 1.94 -13.40 20.31
CA ASN A 338 0.52 -13.20 20.56
C ASN A 338 -0.05 -12.05 19.72
N LEU A 339 0.72 -10.99 19.50
CA LEU A 339 0.34 -9.89 18.59
C LEU A 339 0.19 -10.41 17.16
N LEU A 340 1.17 -11.17 16.66
CA LEU A 340 1.12 -11.78 15.34
C LEU A 340 -0.10 -12.67 15.18
N ALA A 341 -0.38 -13.51 16.17
CA ALA A 341 -1.56 -14.38 16.18
C ALA A 341 -2.87 -13.58 16.18
N ALA A 342 -2.96 -12.51 17.00
CA ALA A 342 -4.13 -11.65 17.06
C ALA A 342 -4.40 -10.93 15.73
N VAL A 343 -3.36 -10.35 15.11
CA VAL A 343 -3.49 -9.67 13.81
C VAL A 343 -3.87 -10.64 12.70
N ARG A 344 -3.29 -11.85 12.68
CA ARG A 344 -3.62 -12.88 11.68
C ARG A 344 -5.05 -13.41 11.78
N ALA A 345 -5.59 -13.50 12.99
CA ALA A 345 -6.93 -14.03 13.23
C ALA A 345 -8.03 -12.97 13.22
N GLY A 346 -7.65 -11.70 13.36
CA GLY A 346 -8.56 -10.57 13.46
C GLY A 346 -8.95 -9.97 12.12
N THR A 347 -9.94 -9.08 12.20
CA THR A 347 -10.29 -8.14 11.14
C THR A 347 -10.20 -6.72 11.71
N TYR A 348 -9.85 -5.76 10.88
CA TYR A 348 -9.79 -4.36 11.26
C TYR A 348 -10.41 -3.48 10.18
N GLU A 349 -11.35 -2.62 10.56
CA GLU A 349 -11.98 -1.65 9.67
C GLU A 349 -11.16 -0.37 9.63
N GLY A 350 -10.35 -0.22 8.59
CA GLY A 350 -9.54 0.98 8.36
C GLY A 350 -10.29 2.05 7.59
N ILE A 351 -9.78 3.27 7.64
CA ILE A 351 -10.29 4.39 6.83
C ILE A 351 -9.96 4.21 5.33
N THR A 352 -8.94 3.40 5.02
CA THR A 352 -8.57 3.09 3.64
C THR A 352 -9.32 1.90 3.10
N LYS A 353 -9.42 0.83 3.87
CA LYS A 353 -10.05 -0.45 3.52
C LYS A 353 -10.15 -1.35 4.75
N PRO A 354 -10.96 -2.42 4.72
CA PRO A 354 -10.88 -3.48 5.73
C PRO A 354 -9.55 -4.26 5.60
N PHE A 355 -9.06 -4.75 6.73
CA PHE A 355 -7.86 -5.60 6.80
C PHE A 355 -8.24 -6.95 7.38
N ALA A 356 -7.99 -7.99 6.62
CA ALA A 356 -8.00 -9.38 7.03
C ALA A 356 -6.90 -10.11 6.25
N PHE A 357 -6.29 -11.12 6.84
CA PHE A 357 -5.14 -11.78 6.22
C PHE A 357 -5.41 -13.26 5.94
N GLN A 358 -4.98 -13.71 4.78
CA GLN A 358 -4.93 -15.12 4.43
C GLN A 358 -3.86 -15.85 5.26
N LYS A 359 -3.89 -17.19 5.27
CA LYS A 359 -2.85 -18.01 5.93
C LYS A 359 -1.43 -17.68 5.45
N THR A 360 -1.28 -17.25 4.21
CA THR A 360 -0.02 -16.82 3.61
C THR A 360 0.48 -15.46 4.13
N GLY A 361 -0.32 -14.72 4.91
CA GLY A 361 -0.01 -13.35 5.33
C GLY A 361 -0.40 -12.29 4.30
N GLN A 362 -0.95 -12.68 3.17
CA GLN A 362 -1.45 -11.73 2.17
C GLN A 362 -2.82 -11.19 2.55
N LEU A 363 -3.05 -9.88 2.29
CA LEU A 363 -4.37 -9.27 2.43
C LEU A 363 -5.43 -10.10 1.68
N VAL A 364 -6.60 -10.29 2.28
CA VAL A 364 -7.73 -10.96 1.65
C VAL A 364 -8.21 -10.13 0.45
N ILE A 365 -8.44 -10.81 -0.68
CA ILE A 365 -8.97 -10.19 -1.89
C ILE A 365 -10.49 -10.30 -1.83
N ASP A 366 -11.14 -9.29 -1.26
CA ASP A 366 -12.61 -9.20 -1.10
C ASP A 366 -13.22 -8.10 -1.98
N GLY A 367 -12.41 -7.52 -2.84
CA GLY A 367 -12.82 -6.45 -3.70
C GLY A 367 -12.36 -5.07 -3.31
N ASN A 368 -11.78 -4.96 -2.17
CA ASN A 368 -11.20 -3.72 -1.67
C ASN A 368 -9.69 -3.67 -1.95
N GLY A 369 -9.11 -2.49 -1.93
CA GLY A 369 -7.66 -2.28 -1.98
C GLY A 369 -7.07 -2.04 -3.37
N GLY A 370 -7.87 -2.01 -4.44
CA GLY A 370 -7.49 -1.49 -5.75
C GLY A 370 -8.24 -0.19 -6.05
N TYR A 371 -7.53 0.83 -6.51
CA TYR A 371 -8.09 2.15 -6.77
C TYR A 371 -7.65 2.68 -8.11
N LEU A 372 -8.54 3.47 -8.76
CA LEU A 372 -8.25 4.16 -10.01
C LEU A 372 -7.72 5.55 -9.73
N TRP A 373 -6.69 5.89 -10.48
CA TRP A 373 -6.14 7.23 -10.61
C TRP A 373 -6.12 7.61 -12.08
N LYS A 374 -6.36 8.86 -12.38
CA LYS A 374 -6.29 9.39 -13.74
C LYS A 374 -5.31 10.53 -13.79
N VAL A 375 -4.68 10.73 -14.93
CA VAL A 375 -3.96 11.97 -15.20
C VAL A 375 -4.92 12.94 -15.85
N GLU A 376 -5.21 14.03 -15.15
CA GLU A 376 -6.10 15.12 -15.60
C GLU A 376 -5.43 16.47 -15.32
N GLN A 377 -5.31 17.30 -16.34
CA GLN A 377 -4.66 18.62 -16.25
C GLN A 377 -3.21 18.56 -15.72
N GLY A 378 -2.49 17.50 -16.09
CA GLY A 378 -1.09 17.29 -15.71
C GLY A 378 -0.88 16.81 -14.28
N ASP A 379 -1.92 16.43 -13.54
CA ASP A 379 -1.82 15.91 -12.18
C ASP A 379 -2.52 14.56 -12.02
N PHE A 380 -2.19 13.83 -10.95
CA PHE A 380 -2.89 12.59 -10.60
C PHE A 380 -4.17 12.87 -9.83
N VAL A 381 -5.29 12.50 -10.39
CA VAL A 381 -6.62 12.65 -9.80
C VAL A 381 -7.18 11.29 -9.38
N TYR A 382 -7.51 11.16 -8.11
CA TYR A 382 -8.15 9.96 -7.57
C TYR A 382 -9.57 9.80 -8.12
N ALA A 383 -9.86 8.65 -8.71
CA ALA A 383 -11.14 8.36 -9.36
C ALA A 383 -11.99 7.31 -8.61
N GLY A 384 -11.57 6.92 -7.40
CA GLY A 384 -12.33 5.99 -6.56
C GLY A 384 -11.88 4.51 -6.67
N PRO A 385 -12.70 3.58 -6.14
CA PRO A 385 -12.40 2.15 -6.19
C PRO A 385 -12.31 1.64 -7.63
N ALA A 386 -11.35 0.77 -7.88
CA ALA A 386 -11.25 0.07 -9.16
C ALA A 386 -12.34 -1.03 -9.28
N PRO A 387 -12.90 -1.28 -10.48
CA PRO A 387 -13.98 -2.22 -10.64
C PRO A 387 -13.53 -3.67 -10.37
N LEU A 388 -14.35 -4.39 -9.62
CA LEU A 388 -14.19 -5.81 -9.33
C LEU A 388 -14.64 -6.72 -10.46
N THR A 389 -15.67 -6.28 -11.14
CA THR A 389 -16.24 -6.94 -12.30
C THR A 389 -16.34 -5.93 -13.44
N ALA A 390 -16.37 -6.42 -14.65
CA ALA A 390 -16.50 -5.57 -15.85
C ALA A 390 -17.97 -5.29 -16.17
#